data_d1b32630c7fa577f70d3d28ce18a4f95
#
_entry.id   d1b32630c7fa577f70d3d28ce18a4f95
#
_cell.length_a   1.000
_cell.length_b   1.000
_cell.length_c   1.000
_cell.angle_alpha   90.00
_cell.angle_beta   90.00
_cell.angle_gamma   90.00
#
_symmetry.space_group_name_H-M   'P 1'
#
loop_
_entity.id
_entity.type
_entity.pdbx_description
1 polymer ?
#
loop_
_entity_poly.entity_id
_entity_poly.type
_entity_poly.pdbx_seq_one_letter_code
_entity_poly.pdbx_strand_id
1 'polypeptide(L)'
;MYQAAENRYDSMEYMRSGRSGVLLPRISLGLWQNFGLEKSLEEQEAVLFRAFDMGITHFDLANNYGFPAVGSAEENFGSALRDGLGRYRDELFISTKAGFDFWPGPYGNWGSRKYLMASLDSSLKRMGLEYVDAVSYTHLRAHETRHDL
;
A
#
# COMPACT_ATOMS: atom_id res chain seq x y z
N MET A 1 -22.16 -6.81 1.21
CA MET A 1 -20.80 -7.39 1.03
C MET A 1 -20.35 -7.08 -0.38
N TYR A 2 -19.20 -6.47 -0.57
CA TYR A 2 -18.68 -6.07 -1.88
C TYR A 2 -18.45 -7.28 -2.78
N GLN A 3 -18.78 -7.14 -4.06
CA GLN A 3 -18.48 -8.09 -5.13
C GLN A 3 -17.91 -7.30 -6.31
N ALA A 4 -16.70 -7.67 -6.73
CA ALA A 4 -16.01 -6.98 -7.81
C ALA A 4 -16.71 -7.18 -9.16
N ALA A 5 -16.62 -6.16 -10.02
CA ALA A 5 -17.14 -6.22 -11.38
C ALA A 5 -16.45 -7.35 -12.18
N GLU A 6 -17.22 -8.15 -12.87
CA GLU A 6 -16.68 -9.28 -13.67
C GLU A 6 -15.79 -8.79 -14.80
N ASN A 7 -16.13 -7.66 -15.40
CA ASN A 7 -15.43 -7.04 -16.54
C ASN A 7 -14.32 -6.06 -16.13
N ARG A 8 -13.86 -6.08 -14.86
CA ARG A 8 -12.90 -5.11 -14.32
C ARG A 8 -11.57 -5.03 -15.08
N TYR A 9 -11.20 -6.09 -15.78
CA TYR A 9 -9.94 -6.16 -16.54
C TYR A 9 -10.05 -5.79 -18.02
N ASP A 10 -11.26 -5.56 -18.54
CA ASP A 10 -11.50 -5.40 -19.98
C ASP A 10 -10.90 -4.14 -20.57
N SER A 11 -10.81 -3.05 -19.77
CA SER A 11 -10.36 -1.73 -20.25
C SER A 11 -9.02 -1.28 -19.71
N MET A 12 -8.49 -1.92 -18.65
CA MET A 12 -7.22 -1.55 -18.08
C MET A 12 -6.05 -2.18 -18.82
N GLU A 13 -5.08 -1.37 -19.19
CA GLU A 13 -3.82 -1.85 -19.72
C GLU A 13 -2.84 -2.20 -18.61
N TYR A 14 -2.21 -3.36 -18.74
CA TYR A 14 -1.18 -3.83 -17.80
C TYR A 14 0.17 -3.90 -18.50
N MET A 15 1.21 -3.41 -17.82
CA MET A 15 2.56 -3.39 -18.34
C MET A 15 3.51 -4.18 -17.43
N ARG A 16 4.44 -4.88 -18.06
CA ARG A 16 5.45 -5.65 -17.34
C ARG A 16 6.40 -4.73 -16.58
N SER A 17 6.56 -4.97 -15.29
CA SER A 17 7.50 -4.27 -14.43
C SER A 17 8.91 -4.86 -14.61
N GLY A 18 9.65 -4.31 -15.56
CA GLY A 18 11.01 -4.74 -15.87
C GLY A 18 11.11 -6.24 -16.15
N ARG A 19 11.95 -6.95 -15.41
CA ARG A 19 12.19 -8.39 -15.53
C ARG A 19 11.54 -9.21 -14.41
N SER A 20 10.75 -8.59 -13.55
CA SER A 20 10.18 -9.24 -12.36
C SER A 20 9.11 -10.29 -12.65
N GLY A 21 8.56 -10.32 -13.86
CA GLY A 21 7.40 -11.15 -14.19
C GLY A 21 6.06 -10.53 -13.80
N VAL A 22 6.04 -9.49 -12.98
CA VAL A 22 4.84 -8.79 -12.53
C VAL A 22 4.29 -7.90 -13.63
N LEU A 23 2.97 -7.91 -13.80
CA LEU A 23 2.22 -6.97 -14.62
C LEU A 23 1.53 -5.97 -13.70
N LEU A 24 1.83 -4.68 -13.86
CA LEU A 24 1.18 -3.61 -13.12
C LEU A 24 0.21 -2.85 -14.02
N PRO A 25 -0.92 -2.38 -13.47
CA PRO A 25 -1.83 -1.51 -14.21
C PRO A 25 -1.13 -0.19 -14.55
N ARG A 26 -1.55 0.46 -15.63
CA ARG A 26 -1.00 1.77 -16.03
C ARG A 26 -1.24 2.87 -15.01
N ILE A 27 -2.22 2.67 -14.15
CA ILE A 27 -2.58 3.59 -13.07
C ILE A 27 -2.59 2.82 -11.76
N SER A 28 -1.95 3.36 -10.74
CA SER A 28 -1.98 2.86 -9.37
C SER A 28 -2.73 3.85 -8.48
N LEU A 29 -3.41 3.36 -7.46
CA LEU A 29 -4.04 4.21 -6.46
C LEU A 29 -3.11 4.41 -5.27
N GLY A 30 -2.61 5.64 -5.08
CA GLY A 30 -1.85 6.04 -3.90
C GLY A 30 -2.76 6.46 -2.76
N LEU A 31 -2.50 5.96 -1.55
CA LEU A 31 -3.33 6.19 -0.37
C LEU A 31 -2.73 7.25 0.57
N TRP A 32 -2.01 8.22 0.04
CA TRP A 32 -1.38 9.26 0.87
C TRP A 32 -2.40 10.26 1.44
N GLN A 33 -3.25 10.83 0.59
CA GLN A 33 -4.26 11.83 0.97
C GLN A 33 -5.66 11.22 0.88
N ASN A 34 -6.57 11.71 1.73
CA ASN A 34 -7.97 11.28 1.79
C ASN A 34 -8.19 9.84 2.29
N PHE A 35 -7.15 9.15 2.76
CA PHE A 35 -7.26 7.80 3.31
C PHE A 35 -6.90 7.71 4.80
N GLY A 36 -6.77 8.88 5.48
CA GLY A 36 -6.65 8.98 6.92
C GLY A 36 -8.03 9.12 7.60
N LEU A 37 -8.05 9.90 8.69
CA LEU A 37 -9.28 10.15 9.44
C LEU A 37 -10.07 11.37 8.97
N GLU A 38 -9.60 12.06 7.92
CA GLU A 38 -10.26 13.21 7.31
C GLU A 38 -11.47 12.86 6.46
N LYS A 39 -11.60 11.59 6.07
CA LYS A 39 -12.72 11.03 5.32
C LYS A 39 -13.34 9.87 6.05
N SER A 40 -14.63 9.66 5.86
CA SER A 40 -15.32 8.50 6.42
C SER A 40 -14.77 7.20 5.80
N LEU A 41 -14.82 6.12 6.54
CA LEU A 41 -14.41 4.80 6.04
C LEU A 41 -15.25 4.39 4.81
N GLU A 42 -16.55 4.68 4.84
CA GLU A 42 -17.46 4.40 3.72
C GLU A 42 -17.05 5.11 2.42
N GLU A 43 -16.64 6.40 2.51
CA GLU A 43 -16.14 7.15 1.33
C GLU A 43 -14.85 6.53 0.80
N GLN A 44 -13.94 6.13 1.70
CA GLN A 44 -12.67 5.52 1.32
C GLN A 44 -12.89 4.15 0.66
N GLU A 45 -13.74 3.31 1.25
CA GLU A 45 -14.11 2.00 0.68
C GLU A 45 -14.76 2.12 -0.68
N ALA A 46 -15.67 3.10 -0.86
CA ALA A 46 -16.29 3.35 -2.16
C ALA A 46 -15.26 3.66 -3.24
N VAL A 47 -14.23 4.44 -2.92
CA VAL A 47 -13.12 4.74 -3.84
C VAL A 47 -12.27 3.50 -4.13
N LEU A 48 -11.92 2.72 -3.10
CA LEU A 48 -11.10 1.51 -3.22
C LEU A 48 -11.80 0.44 -4.07
N PHE A 49 -13.08 0.19 -3.78
CA PHE A 49 -13.89 -0.77 -4.52
C PHE A 49 -14.07 -0.33 -5.97
N ARG A 50 -14.37 0.95 -6.19
CA ARG A 50 -14.50 1.48 -7.55
C ARG A 50 -13.18 1.41 -8.32
N ALA A 51 -12.06 1.69 -7.69
CA ALA A 51 -10.74 1.57 -8.31
C ALA A 51 -10.49 0.12 -8.79
N PHE A 52 -10.78 -0.85 -7.93
CA PHE A 52 -10.63 -2.26 -8.29
C PHE A 52 -11.60 -2.67 -9.41
N ASP A 53 -12.86 -2.22 -9.38
CA ASP A 53 -13.84 -2.44 -10.45
C ASP A 53 -13.41 -1.86 -11.81
N MET A 54 -12.50 -0.89 -11.81
CA MET A 54 -11.91 -0.30 -13.00
C MET A 54 -10.59 -0.96 -13.41
N GLY A 55 -10.17 -2.03 -12.75
CA GLY A 55 -8.94 -2.76 -13.04
C GLY A 55 -7.68 -2.18 -12.40
N ILE A 56 -7.80 -1.24 -11.46
CA ILE A 56 -6.65 -0.78 -10.68
C ILE A 56 -6.37 -1.85 -9.61
N THR A 57 -5.36 -2.65 -9.85
CA THR A 57 -4.95 -3.73 -8.94
C THR A 57 -3.84 -3.33 -7.98
N HIS A 58 -3.13 -2.22 -8.25
CA HIS A 58 -2.03 -1.74 -7.44
C HIS A 58 -2.47 -0.62 -6.50
N PHE A 59 -2.36 -0.89 -5.20
CA PHE A 59 -2.60 0.04 -4.10
C PHE A 59 -1.28 0.35 -3.39
N ASP A 60 -0.93 1.65 -3.35
CA ASP A 60 0.37 2.10 -2.85
C ASP A 60 0.20 2.88 -1.55
N LEU A 61 0.65 2.26 -0.46
CA LEU A 61 0.58 2.78 0.90
C LEU A 61 1.95 3.22 1.43
N ALA A 62 2.00 3.64 2.66
CA ALA A 62 3.20 3.79 3.47
C ALA A 62 2.86 3.66 4.95
N ASN A 63 3.83 3.25 5.75
CA ASN A 63 3.67 3.07 7.19
C ASN A 63 3.17 4.34 7.90
N ASN A 64 3.51 5.52 7.37
CA ASN A 64 3.20 6.82 7.96
C ASN A 64 2.07 7.58 7.22
N TYR A 65 1.39 6.97 6.26
CA TYR A 65 0.25 7.60 5.60
C TYR A 65 -0.97 7.67 6.54
N GLY A 66 -1.76 8.72 6.34
CA GLY A 66 -2.95 9.02 7.11
C GLY A 66 -2.81 10.29 7.94
N PHE A 67 -3.82 11.13 7.92
CA PHE A 67 -3.89 12.36 8.67
C PHE A 67 -5.22 12.40 9.44
N PRO A 68 -5.25 12.92 10.66
CA PRO A 68 -4.11 13.38 11.48
C PRO A 68 -3.37 12.24 12.20
N ALA A 69 -3.80 11.00 12.06
CA ALA A 69 -3.23 9.84 12.74
C ALA A 69 -2.34 9.02 11.80
N VAL A 70 -1.06 9.07 12.03
CA VAL A 70 -0.04 8.31 11.27
C VAL A 70 -0.33 6.81 11.34
N GLY A 71 -0.37 6.17 10.16
CA GLY A 71 -0.68 4.75 10.01
C GLY A 71 -2.16 4.45 9.76
N SER A 72 -3.05 5.44 9.92
CA SER A 72 -4.49 5.23 9.74
C SER A 72 -4.88 4.86 8.30
N ALA A 73 -4.11 5.24 7.29
CA ALA A 73 -4.37 4.82 5.92
C ALA A 73 -4.25 3.29 5.75
N GLU A 74 -3.26 2.65 6.38
CA GLU A 74 -3.13 1.20 6.38
C GLU A 74 -4.23 0.52 7.22
N GLU A 75 -4.65 1.11 8.33
CA GLU A 75 -5.78 0.60 9.13
C GLU A 75 -7.10 0.64 8.35
N ASN A 76 -7.39 1.75 7.67
CA ASN A 76 -8.57 1.91 6.85
C ASN A 76 -8.56 0.98 5.63
N PHE A 77 -7.41 0.83 4.98
CA PHE A 77 -7.24 -0.16 3.91
C PHE A 77 -7.46 -1.59 4.42
N GLY A 78 -6.96 -1.91 5.62
CA GLY A 78 -7.22 -3.18 6.30
C GLY A 78 -8.71 -3.42 6.55
N SER A 79 -9.49 -2.38 6.83
CA SER A 79 -10.94 -2.48 6.93
C SER A 79 -11.58 -2.82 5.58
N ALA A 80 -11.20 -2.12 4.52
CA ALA A 80 -11.68 -2.42 3.16
C ALA A 80 -11.33 -3.85 2.71
N LEU A 81 -10.16 -4.37 3.14
CA LEU A 81 -9.82 -5.77 2.90
C LEU A 81 -10.80 -6.72 3.60
N ARG A 82 -11.10 -6.48 4.88
CA ARG A 82 -12.08 -7.28 5.64
C ARG A 82 -13.48 -7.20 5.05
N ASP A 83 -13.89 -6.03 4.56
CA ASP A 83 -15.24 -5.76 4.08
C ASP A 83 -15.49 -6.19 2.63
N GLY A 84 -14.43 -6.60 1.91
CA GLY A 84 -14.63 -7.19 0.60
C GLY A 84 -13.41 -7.44 -0.27
N LEU A 85 -12.40 -6.57 -0.25
CA LEU A 85 -11.23 -6.74 -1.13
C LEU A 85 -10.37 -7.95 -0.76
N GLY A 86 -10.36 -8.37 0.48
CA GLY A 86 -9.48 -9.47 0.95
C GLY A 86 -9.72 -10.80 0.24
N ARG A 87 -10.93 -11.06 -0.26
CA ARG A 87 -11.21 -12.26 -1.08
C ARG A 87 -10.49 -12.26 -2.43
N TYR A 88 -10.02 -11.10 -2.86
CA TYR A 88 -9.29 -10.90 -4.10
C TYR A 88 -7.78 -10.67 -3.87
N ARG A 89 -7.26 -11.06 -2.68
CA ARG A 89 -5.86 -10.79 -2.31
C ARG A 89 -4.84 -11.17 -3.38
N ASP A 90 -5.04 -12.30 -4.04
CA ASP A 90 -4.14 -12.79 -5.08
C ASP A 90 -4.26 -12.03 -6.42
N GLU A 91 -5.30 -11.21 -6.56
CA GLU A 91 -5.49 -10.30 -7.70
C GLU A 91 -4.96 -8.89 -7.42
N LEU A 92 -4.56 -8.60 -6.17
CA LEU A 92 -4.07 -7.29 -5.73
C LEU A 92 -2.55 -7.28 -5.66
N PHE A 93 -1.97 -6.16 -6.05
CA PHE A 93 -0.58 -5.82 -5.78
C PHE A 93 -0.57 -4.71 -4.72
N ILE A 94 -0.14 -5.03 -3.52
CA ILE A 94 -0.14 -4.12 -2.38
C ILE A 94 1.30 -3.74 -2.06
N SER A 95 1.61 -2.45 -2.17
CA SER A 95 2.91 -1.91 -1.78
C SER A 95 2.80 -1.00 -0.57
N THR A 96 3.82 -1.03 0.29
CA THR A 96 3.97 -0.07 1.37
C THR A 96 5.39 0.49 1.41
N LYS A 97 5.63 1.47 2.27
CA LYS A 97 6.91 2.16 2.36
C LYS A 97 7.35 2.30 3.81
N ALA A 98 8.65 2.37 4.00
CA ALA A 98 9.30 2.67 5.27
C ALA A 98 10.37 3.74 5.08
N GLY A 99 10.91 4.27 6.19
CA GLY A 99 12.03 5.21 6.14
C GLY A 99 11.79 6.56 6.84
N PHE A 100 10.53 6.87 7.14
CA PHE A 100 10.17 8.11 7.85
C PHE A 100 10.01 7.88 9.34
N ASP A 101 10.02 8.97 10.11
CA ASP A 101 9.73 8.96 11.55
C ASP A 101 8.39 8.30 11.82
N PHE A 102 8.40 7.28 12.66
CA PHE A 102 7.19 6.53 12.97
C PHE A 102 6.96 6.32 14.46
N TRP A 103 8.01 6.06 15.25
CA TRP A 103 7.95 5.99 16.72
C TRP A 103 9.11 6.73 17.38
N PRO A 104 8.99 7.15 18.65
CA PRO A 104 10.02 7.89 19.35
C PRO A 104 11.33 7.10 19.53
N GLY A 105 12.44 7.83 19.55
CA GLY A 105 13.75 7.30 19.87
C GLY A 105 14.61 6.95 18.66
N PRO A 106 15.83 6.44 18.89
CA PRO A 106 16.86 6.34 17.85
C PRO A 106 16.62 5.24 16.82
N TYR A 107 15.57 4.43 16.98
CA TYR A 107 15.28 3.29 16.10
C TYR A 107 13.95 3.43 15.36
N GLY A 108 13.30 4.58 15.48
CA GLY A 108 11.98 4.84 14.89
C GLY A 108 12.02 5.47 13.50
N ASN A 109 13.19 5.53 12.87
CA ASN A 109 13.42 6.25 11.61
C ASN A 109 14.51 5.57 10.77
N TRP A 110 14.61 5.98 9.48
CA TRP A 110 15.64 5.58 8.51
C TRP A 110 15.57 4.11 8.08
N GLY A 111 16.69 3.55 7.63
CA GLY A 111 16.76 2.29 6.91
C GLY A 111 17.52 1.19 7.65
N SER A 112 17.64 1.25 8.98
CA SER A 112 18.26 0.14 9.69
C SER A 112 17.40 -1.14 9.52
N ARG A 113 18.05 -2.30 9.44
CA ARG A 113 17.34 -3.59 9.40
C ARG A 113 16.32 -3.71 10.53
N LYS A 114 16.68 -3.24 11.74
CA LYS A 114 15.80 -3.23 12.91
C LYS A 114 14.52 -2.43 12.63
N TYR A 115 14.66 -1.22 12.08
CA TYR A 115 13.53 -0.36 11.75
C TYR A 115 12.67 -0.97 10.64
N LEU A 116 13.28 -1.41 9.54
CA LEU A 116 12.54 -1.95 8.38
C LEU A 116 11.72 -3.19 8.77
N MET A 117 12.26 -4.10 9.56
CA MET A 117 11.52 -5.26 10.05
C MET A 117 10.35 -4.85 10.94
N ALA A 118 10.60 -4.01 11.95
CA ALA A 118 9.55 -3.55 12.87
C ALA A 118 8.46 -2.74 12.15
N SER A 119 8.86 -1.94 11.17
CA SER A 119 7.94 -1.17 10.33
C SER A 119 7.04 -2.08 9.49
N LEU A 120 7.62 -3.09 8.83
CA LEU A 120 6.85 -4.04 8.03
C LEU A 120 5.88 -4.83 8.90
N ASP A 121 6.34 -5.37 10.04
CA ASP A 121 5.48 -6.10 10.98
C ASP A 121 4.29 -5.24 11.45
N SER A 122 4.54 -3.95 11.68
CA SER A 122 3.49 -3.01 12.08
C SER A 122 2.50 -2.73 10.95
N SER A 123 2.99 -2.56 9.72
CA SER A 123 2.15 -2.39 8.52
C SER A 123 1.27 -3.59 8.26
N LEU A 124 1.82 -4.80 8.34
CA LEU A 124 1.07 -6.05 8.18
C LEU A 124 -0.04 -6.18 9.24
N LYS A 125 0.25 -5.82 10.50
CA LYS A 125 -0.76 -5.82 11.59
C LYS A 125 -1.90 -4.84 11.31
N ARG A 126 -1.58 -3.60 10.87
CA ARG A 126 -2.60 -2.60 10.56
C ARG A 126 -3.51 -3.06 9.43
N MET A 127 -2.95 -3.60 8.38
CA MET A 127 -3.70 -4.09 7.22
C MET A 127 -4.37 -5.44 7.45
N GLY A 128 -3.96 -6.21 8.46
CA GLY A 128 -4.44 -7.58 8.68
C GLY A 128 -3.96 -8.56 7.61
N LEU A 129 -2.75 -8.36 7.11
CA LEU A 129 -2.14 -9.16 6.05
C LEU A 129 -0.96 -10.00 6.58
N GLU A 130 -0.70 -11.12 5.92
CA GLU A 130 0.48 -11.94 6.17
C GLU A 130 1.69 -11.48 5.35
N TYR A 131 1.46 -10.81 4.22
CA TYR A 131 2.50 -10.28 3.34
C TYR A 131 2.00 -9.08 2.53
N VAL A 132 2.95 -8.28 2.04
CA VAL A 132 2.76 -7.28 0.97
C VAL A 132 3.61 -7.68 -0.24
N ASP A 133 3.25 -7.17 -1.41
CA ASP A 133 3.92 -7.54 -2.66
C ASP A 133 5.20 -6.74 -2.91
N ALA A 134 5.29 -5.55 -2.34
CA ALA A 134 6.50 -4.74 -2.37
C ALA A 134 6.64 -3.84 -1.14
N VAL A 135 7.89 -3.59 -0.76
CA VAL A 135 8.26 -2.57 0.22
C VAL A 135 9.23 -1.60 -0.42
N SER A 136 8.88 -0.31 -0.43
CA SER A 136 9.77 0.74 -0.88
C SER A 136 10.46 1.39 0.30
N TYR A 137 11.76 1.63 0.15
CA TYR A 137 12.54 2.42 1.08
C TYR A 137 12.89 3.76 0.43
N THR A 138 12.32 4.86 0.92
CA THR A 138 12.36 6.16 0.24
C THR A 138 13.52 7.06 0.69
N HIS A 139 14.34 6.64 1.64
CA HIS A 139 15.46 7.42 2.20
C HIS A 139 16.85 6.95 1.80
N LEU A 140 16.96 6.19 0.74
CA LEU A 140 18.27 6.02 0.11
C LEU A 140 18.75 7.39 -0.39
N ARG A 141 19.85 7.88 0.15
CA ARG A 141 20.51 9.07 -0.39
C ARG A 141 20.86 8.77 -1.85
N ALA A 142 20.67 9.73 -2.73
CA ALA A 142 20.84 9.53 -4.16
C ALA A 142 22.24 9.01 -4.57
N HIS A 143 23.25 9.15 -3.72
CA HIS A 143 24.59 8.57 -3.96
C HIS A 143 24.75 7.14 -3.43
N GLU A 144 23.96 6.70 -2.46
CA GLU A 144 24.03 5.33 -1.94
C GLU A 144 23.46 4.34 -2.96
N THR A 145 22.45 4.75 -3.72
CA THR A 145 21.92 3.96 -4.84
C THR A 145 22.83 3.92 -6.07
N ARG A 146 23.83 4.79 -6.14
CA ARG A 146 24.68 4.94 -7.33
C ARG A 146 26.00 4.18 -7.23
N HIS A 147 26.42 3.80 -6.02
CA HIS A 147 27.71 3.16 -5.77
C HIS A 147 27.61 1.72 -5.27
N ASP A 148 26.43 1.26 -4.85
CA ASP A 148 26.25 -0.07 -4.26
C ASP A 148 25.41 -1.02 -5.14
N LEU A 149 25.14 -0.62 -6.38
CA LEU A 149 24.53 -1.41 -7.45
C LEU A 149 25.45 -1.39 -8.67
#